data_88c2b7bd1954c8c3eb49443dd1799bd7
#
_entry.id   88c2b7bd1954c8c3eb49443dd1799bd7
#
_cell.length_a   1.000
_cell.length_b   1.000
_cell.length_c   1.000
_cell.angle_alpha   90.00
_cell.angle_beta   90.00
_cell.angle_gamma   90.00
#
_symmetry.space_group_name_H-M   'P 1'
#
loop_
_entity.id
_entity.type
_entity.pdbx_description
1 polymer ?
#
loop_
_entity_poly.entity_id
_entity_poly.type
_entity_poly.pdbx_seq_one_letter_code
_entity_poly.pdbx_strand_id
1 'polypeptide(L)'
;MTNADGVAAVTEVVSTYVDAMTRGDRGELERIFFERASEVGHYEGNLLWNSRDAFIRMCEDEGDASIKPCWAIRSLSIHGDIAVVHVQDDWAGMQFDDILTLLQHEGVWRIVSKVYHIRD
;
A
#
# COMPACT_ATOMS: atom_id res chain seq x y z
N MET A 1 -5.02 -8.69 21.86
CA MET A 1 -3.85 -8.22 21.10
C MET A 1 -3.41 -6.87 21.64
N THR A 2 -2.14 -6.71 21.90
CA THR A 2 -1.59 -5.42 22.35
C THR A 2 -1.36 -4.50 21.16
N ASN A 3 -1.25 -3.16 21.41
CA ASN A 3 -0.93 -2.20 20.36
C ASN A 3 0.43 -2.53 19.70
N ALA A 4 1.39 -3.04 20.46
CA ALA A 4 2.69 -3.42 19.92
C ALA A 4 2.58 -4.54 18.89
N ASP A 5 1.73 -5.54 19.14
CA ASP A 5 1.48 -6.62 18.19
C ASP A 5 0.78 -6.10 16.92
N GLY A 6 -0.17 -5.19 17.10
CA GLY A 6 -0.85 -4.55 15.97
C GLY A 6 0.10 -3.72 15.14
N VAL A 7 0.96 -2.92 15.77
CA VAL A 7 1.96 -2.11 15.07
C VAL A 7 2.89 -2.99 14.25
N ALA A 8 3.39 -4.09 14.83
CA ALA A 8 4.27 -5.01 14.11
C ALA A 8 3.55 -5.65 12.91
N ALA A 9 2.32 -6.10 13.09
CA ALA A 9 1.53 -6.75 12.03
C ALA A 9 1.23 -5.76 10.88
N VAL A 10 0.81 -4.54 11.20
CA VAL A 10 0.52 -3.51 10.19
C VAL A 10 1.80 -3.11 9.46
N THR A 11 2.90 -2.94 10.20
CA THR A 11 4.21 -2.60 9.60
C THR A 11 4.64 -3.68 8.60
N GLU A 12 4.41 -4.95 8.93
CA GLU A 12 4.73 -6.05 8.02
C GLU A 12 3.91 -5.99 6.73
N VAL A 13 2.61 -5.68 6.84
CA VAL A 13 1.76 -5.51 5.65
C VAL A 13 2.30 -4.37 4.78
N VAL A 14 2.68 -3.25 5.38
CA VAL A 14 3.24 -2.10 4.63
C VAL A 14 4.56 -2.48 3.95
N SER A 15 5.45 -3.18 4.65
CA SER A 15 6.71 -3.66 4.08
C SER A 15 6.45 -4.58 2.88
N THR A 16 5.52 -5.51 3.01
CA THR A 16 5.12 -6.39 1.91
C THR A 16 4.54 -5.60 0.74
N TYR A 17 3.72 -4.59 1.03
CA TYR A 17 3.13 -3.72 0.02
C TYR A 17 4.21 -3.04 -0.83
N VAL A 18 5.16 -2.39 -0.20
CA VAL A 18 6.20 -1.65 -0.92
C VAL A 18 7.06 -2.61 -1.75
N ASP A 19 7.46 -3.72 -1.16
CA ASP A 19 8.28 -4.73 -1.85
C ASP A 19 7.53 -5.35 -3.03
N ALA A 20 6.30 -5.79 -2.82
CA ALA A 20 5.50 -6.45 -3.86
C ALA A 20 5.12 -5.49 -4.98
N MET A 21 4.80 -4.22 -4.65
CA MET A 21 4.53 -3.18 -5.63
C MET A 21 5.75 -2.95 -6.52
N THR A 22 6.93 -2.86 -5.91
CA THR A 22 8.18 -2.61 -6.64
C THR A 22 8.52 -3.76 -7.58
N ARG A 23 8.32 -5.01 -7.15
CA ARG A 23 8.63 -6.19 -7.95
C ARG A 23 7.52 -6.56 -8.94
N GLY A 24 6.31 -6.06 -8.75
CA GLY A 24 5.15 -6.49 -9.53
C GLY A 24 4.67 -7.86 -9.14
N ASP A 25 4.68 -8.20 -7.85
CA ASP A 25 4.29 -9.51 -7.33
C ASP A 25 2.79 -9.58 -7.10
N ARG A 26 2.06 -10.09 -8.09
CA ARG A 26 0.60 -10.19 -8.04
C ARG A 26 0.11 -10.98 -6.83
N GLY A 27 0.68 -12.15 -6.58
CA GLY A 27 0.21 -13.03 -5.50
C GLY A 27 0.27 -12.35 -4.14
N GLU A 28 1.37 -11.66 -3.85
CA GLU A 28 1.52 -10.93 -2.59
C GLU A 28 0.58 -9.73 -2.53
N LEU A 29 0.42 -8.98 -3.63
CA LEU A 29 -0.50 -7.85 -3.67
C LEU A 29 -1.95 -8.29 -3.46
N GLU A 30 -2.37 -9.40 -4.08
CA GLU A 30 -3.70 -9.95 -3.87
C GLU A 30 -3.91 -10.38 -2.41
N ARG A 31 -2.87 -10.88 -1.76
CA ARG A 31 -2.94 -11.33 -0.37
C ARG A 31 -3.15 -10.19 0.61
N ILE A 32 -2.51 -9.04 0.39
CA ILE A 32 -2.51 -7.94 1.36
C ILE A 32 -3.58 -6.88 1.10
N PHE A 33 -4.26 -6.91 -0.05
CA PHE A 33 -5.38 -6.01 -0.36
C PHE A 33 -6.69 -6.76 -0.32
N PHE A 34 -7.71 -6.14 0.25
CA PHE A 34 -9.07 -6.65 0.08
C PHE A 34 -9.46 -6.63 -1.39
N GLU A 35 -10.32 -7.58 -1.79
CA GLU A 35 -10.76 -7.69 -3.19
C GLU A 35 -11.36 -6.39 -3.73
N ARG A 36 -12.09 -5.65 -2.89
CA ARG A 36 -12.74 -4.40 -3.26
C ARG A 36 -11.93 -3.15 -2.93
N ALA A 37 -10.66 -3.31 -2.60
CA ALA A 37 -9.81 -2.17 -2.31
C ALA A 37 -9.71 -1.24 -3.51
N SER A 38 -9.55 0.06 -3.23
CA SER A 38 -9.40 1.08 -4.26
C SER A 38 -8.07 1.80 -4.12
N GLU A 39 -7.56 2.26 -5.24
CA GLU A 39 -6.40 3.14 -5.31
C GLU A 39 -6.85 4.43 -5.98
N VAL A 40 -6.70 5.57 -5.30
CA VAL A 40 -7.25 6.85 -5.76
C VAL A 40 -6.22 7.95 -5.63
N GLY A 41 -6.09 8.77 -6.67
CA GLY A 41 -5.21 9.93 -6.64
C GLY A 41 -5.21 10.65 -7.97
N HIS A 42 -4.39 11.71 -8.06
CA HIS A 42 -4.21 12.44 -9.30
C HIS A 42 -2.89 12.04 -9.95
N TYR A 43 -2.94 11.74 -11.23
CA TYR A 43 -1.78 11.45 -12.04
C TYR A 43 -1.85 12.29 -13.32
N GLU A 44 -0.83 13.10 -13.54
CA GLU A 44 -0.77 14.02 -14.70
C GLU A 44 -2.04 14.87 -14.84
N GLY A 45 -2.56 15.36 -13.71
CA GLY A 45 -3.75 16.20 -13.68
C GLY A 45 -5.08 15.48 -13.79
N ASN A 46 -5.08 14.16 -13.94
CA ASN A 46 -6.29 13.35 -14.07
C ASN A 46 -6.59 12.58 -12.80
N LEU A 47 -7.87 12.51 -12.45
CA LEU A 47 -8.31 11.65 -11.35
C LEU A 47 -8.26 10.20 -11.81
N LEU A 48 -7.49 9.39 -11.10
CA LEU A 48 -7.49 7.93 -11.27
C LEU A 48 -8.20 7.30 -10.08
N TRP A 49 -9.13 6.42 -10.36
CA TRP A 49 -9.82 5.63 -9.35
C TRP A 49 -9.79 4.18 -9.79
N ASN A 50 -8.82 3.45 -9.30
CA ASN A 50 -8.52 2.10 -9.74
C ASN A 50 -9.03 1.05 -8.77
N SER A 51 -9.50 -0.07 -9.33
CA SER A 51 -9.75 -1.28 -8.55
C SER A 51 -8.41 -1.90 -8.13
N ARG A 52 -8.47 -2.85 -7.20
CA ARG A 52 -7.30 -3.64 -6.82
C ARG A 52 -6.64 -4.29 -8.05
N ASP A 53 -7.43 -4.88 -8.92
CA ASP A 53 -6.90 -5.57 -10.10
C ASP A 53 -6.22 -4.61 -11.07
N ALA A 54 -6.81 -3.45 -11.32
CA ALA A 54 -6.20 -2.43 -12.18
C ALA A 54 -4.88 -1.93 -11.59
N PHE A 55 -4.84 -1.69 -10.27
CA PHE A 55 -3.60 -1.31 -9.58
C PHE A 55 -2.53 -2.40 -9.71
N ILE A 56 -2.90 -3.66 -9.49
CA ILE A 56 -1.95 -4.77 -9.59
C ILE A 56 -1.38 -4.89 -11.00
N ARG A 57 -2.21 -4.68 -12.04
CA ARG A 57 -1.71 -4.69 -13.43
C ARG A 57 -0.69 -3.60 -13.67
N MET A 58 -0.91 -2.41 -13.11
CA MET A 58 0.08 -1.32 -13.19
C MET A 58 1.39 -1.72 -12.53
N CYS A 59 1.31 -2.36 -11.36
CA CYS A 59 2.51 -2.85 -10.67
C CYS A 59 3.24 -3.92 -11.47
N GLU A 60 2.51 -4.81 -12.13
CA GLU A 60 3.13 -5.83 -12.99
C GLU A 60 3.84 -5.20 -14.18
N ASP A 61 3.19 -4.20 -14.82
CA ASP A 61 3.76 -3.53 -15.98
C ASP A 61 5.04 -2.75 -15.65
N GLU A 62 5.08 -2.13 -14.47
CA GLU A 62 6.21 -1.31 -14.02
C GLU A 62 7.20 -2.08 -13.14
N GLY A 63 6.87 -3.30 -12.74
CA GLY A 63 7.63 -4.06 -11.77
C GLY A 63 9.05 -4.38 -12.23
N ASP A 64 10.00 -4.27 -11.30
CA ASP A 64 11.40 -4.56 -11.54
C ASP A 64 12.00 -5.13 -10.25
N ALA A 65 12.29 -6.43 -10.26
CA ALA A 65 12.81 -7.13 -9.09
C ALA A 65 14.25 -6.73 -8.75
N SER A 66 14.96 -6.02 -9.65
CA SER A 66 16.31 -5.54 -9.39
C SER A 66 16.34 -4.25 -8.58
N ILE A 67 15.22 -3.55 -8.48
CA ILE A 67 15.13 -2.29 -7.74
C ILE A 67 14.94 -2.60 -6.25
N LYS A 68 15.75 -1.93 -5.42
CA LYS A 68 15.58 -1.98 -3.97
C LYS A 68 14.60 -0.86 -3.58
N PRO A 69 13.47 -1.19 -2.94
CA PRO A 69 12.50 -0.15 -2.55
C PRO A 69 13.11 0.89 -1.61
N CYS A 70 12.76 2.15 -1.84
CA CYS A 70 13.10 3.26 -0.96
C CYS A 70 11.81 3.77 -0.35
N TRP A 71 11.66 3.63 0.98
CA TRP A 71 10.41 3.98 1.65
C TRP A 71 10.61 4.22 3.14
N ALA A 72 9.65 4.94 3.73
CA ALA A 72 9.63 5.16 5.17
C ALA A 72 8.18 5.35 5.64
N ILE A 73 7.86 4.78 6.80
CA ILE A 73 6.59 5.09 7.48
C ILE A 73 6.76 6.42 8.21
N ARG A 74 5.90 7.38 7.90
CA ARG A 74 5.90 8.70 8.55
C ARG A 74 4.97 8.76 9.74
N SER A 75 3.85 8.04 9.68
CA SER A 75 2.94 7.92 10.80
C SER A 75 2.13 6.63 10.68
N LEU A 76 1.74 6.09 11.80
CA LEU A 76 0.92 4.89 11.89
C LEU A 76 0.04 5.01 13.11
N SER A 77 -1.28 4.85 12.94
CA SER A 77 -2.18 4.84 14.08
C SER A 77 -3.16 3.68 13.96
N ILE A 78 -3.45 3.05 15.10
CA ILE A 78 -4.33 1.89 15.21
C ILE A 78 -5.45 2.22 16.18
N HIS A 79 -6.68 1.94 15.77
CA HIS A 79 -7.88 2.15 16.57
C HIS A 79 -8.71 0.86 16.49
N GLY A 80 -8.52 -0.04 17.46
CA GLY A 80 -9.20 -1.34 17.45
C GLY A 80 -8.76 -2.16 16.23
N ASP A 81 -9.70 -2.45 15.34
CA ASP A 81 -9.47 -3.28 14.15
C ASP A 81 -9.18 -2.47 12.88
N ILE A 82 -8.96 -1.15 13.01
CA ILE A 82 -8.62 -0.29 11.88
C ILE A 82 -7.27 0.39 12.08
N ALA A 83 -6.59 0.67 10.97
CA ALA A 83 -5.30 1.36 10.99
C ALA A 83 -5.20 2.35 9.84
N VAL A 84 -4.45 3.42 10.08
CA VAL A 84 -4.11 4.41 9.05
C VAL A 84 -2.60 4.58 9.05
N VAL A 85 -2.00 4.48 7.87
CA VAL A 85 -0.54 4.58 7.73
C VAL A 85 -0.20 5.59 6.63
N HIS A 86 0.67 6.54 6.97
CA HIS A 86 1.27 7.44 5.99
C HIS A 86 2.65 6.88 5.63
N VAL A 87 2.81 6.48 4.37
CA VAL A 87 4.06 5.93 3.85
C VAL A 87 4.59 6.89 2.78
N GLN A 88 5.87 7.19 2.84
CA GLN A 88 6.57 7.84 1.73
C GLN A 88 7.37 6.78 1.00
N ASP A 89 7.19 6.68 -0.30
CA ASP A 89 7.86 5.66 -1.10
C ASP A 89 8.15 6.18 -2.51
N ASP A 90 9.15 5.58 -3.12
CA ASP A 90 9.52 5.84 -4.51
C ASP A 90 9.01 4.67 -5.35
N TRP A 91 8.39 4.98 -6.47
CA TRP A 91 7.89 3.95 -7.40
C TRP A 91 7.84 4.50 -8.81
N ALA A 92 8.30 3.71 -9.77
CA ALA A 92 8.31 4.08 -11.19
C ALA A 92 8.94 5.45 -11.46
N GLY A 93 9.98 5.80 -10.71
CA GLY A 93 10.70 7.06 -10.86
C GLY A 93 10.04 8.27 -10.22
N MET A 94 8.96 8.07 -9.47
CA MET A 94 8.20 9.12 -8.80
C MET A 94 8.25 8.96 -7.30
N GLN A 95 8.05 10.07 -6.57
CA GLN A 95 7.99 10.07 -5.11
C GLN A 95 6.55 10.25 -4.66
N PHE A 96 6.10 9.35 -3.79
CA PHE A 96 4.71 9.30 -3.34
C PHE A 96 4.57 9.56 -1.85
N ASP A 97 3.46 10.21 -1.50
CA ASP A 97 2.85 10.10 -0.19
C ASP A 97 1.64 9.17 -0.34
N ASP A 98 1.68 8.03 0.32
CA ASP A 98 0.58 7.07 0.31
C ASP A 98 -0.11 7.07 1.66
N ILE A 99 -1.43 7.23 1.66
CA ILE A 99 -2.24 7.00 2.86
C ILE A 99 -2.95 5.67 2.66
N LEU A 100 -2.58 4.69 3.49
CA LEU A 100 -3.18 3.37 3.48
C LEU A 100 -4.14 3.24 4.65
N THR A 101 -5.35 2.77 4.38
CA THR A 101 -6.28 2.38 5.44
C THR A 101 -6.38 0.87 5.45
N LEU A 102 -6.29 0.28 6.64
CA LEU A 102 -6.30 -1.17 6.82
C LEU A 102 -7.40 -1.57 7.79
N LEU A 103 -7.87 -2.78 7.61
CA LEU A 103 -8.87 -3.41 8.49
C LEU A 103 -8.36 -4.80 8.88
N GLN A 104 -8.46 -5.11 10.18
CA GLN A 104 -8.24 -6.47 10.65
C GLN A 104 -9.56 -7.23 10.57
N HIS A 105 -9.60 -8.25 9.73
CA HIS A 105 -10.76 -9.09 9.53
C HIS A 105 -10.34 -10.55 9.68
N GLU A 106 -11.05 -11.28 10.53
CA GLU A 106 -10.72 -12.69 10.82
C GLU A 106 -9.26 -12.87 11.23
N GLY A 107 -8.77 -11.93 12.03
CA GLY A 107 -7.39 -11.94 12.55
C GLY A 107 -6.31 -11.48 11.58
N VAL A 108 -6.67 -11.06 10.37
CA VAL A 108 -5.70 -10.70 9.33
C VAL A 108 -5.86 -9.24 8.93
N TRP A 109 -4.75 -8.50 8.96
CA TRP A 109 -4.73 -7.10 8.50
C TRP A 109 -4.55 -7.05 6.98
N ARG A 110 -5.46 -6.31 6.31
CA ARG A 110 -5.37 -6.05 4.87
C ARG A 110 -5.69 -4.62 4.55
N ILE A 111 -5.20 -4.15 3.42
CA ILE A 111 -5.41 -2.78 2.95
C ILE A 111 -6.80 -2.67 2.31
N VAL A 112 -7.56 -1.69 2.77
CA VAL A 112 -8.91 -1.37 2.28
C VAL A 112 -8.85 -0.33 1.19
N SER A 113 -7.96 0.67 1.33
CA SER A 113 -7.82 1.73 0.35
C SER A 113 -6.43 2.33 0.39
N LYS A 114 -6.03 2.85 -0.75
CA LYS A 114 -4.82 3.66 -0.92
C LYS A 114 -5.24 4.97 -1.56
N VAL A 115 -4.91 6.08 -0.92
CA VAL A 115 -5.04 7.41 -1.52
C VAL A 115 -3.64 7.99 -1.61
N TYR A 116 -3.24 8.46 -2.77
CA TYR A 116 -1.86 8.88 -2.98
C TYR A 116 -1.75 10.30 -3.49
N HIS A 117 -0.62 10.92 -3.17
CA HIS A 117 -0.18 12.19 -3.71
C HIS A 117 1.22 11.99 -4.29
N ILE A 118 1.45 12.47 -5.51
CA ILE A 118 2.77 12.42 -6.13
C ILE A 118 3.47 13.75 -5.79
N ARG A 119 4.62 13.67 -5.14
CA ARG A 119 5.40 14.87 -4.77
C ARG A 119 6.20 15.37 -5.96
N ASP A 120 6.25 16.65 -6.05
CA ASP A 120 7.05 17.32 -7.10
C ASP A 120 8.55 17.24 -6.81
#